data_e090ea654bbea1cc68f804d586cf5866
#
_entry.id   e090ea654bbea1cc68f804d586cf5866
#
_cell.length_a   1.000
_cell.length_b   1.000
_cell.length_c   1.000
_cell.angle_alpha   90.00
_cell.angle_beta   90.00
_cell.angle_gamma   90.00
#
_symmetry.space_group_name_H-M   'P 1'
#
loop_
_entity.id
_entity.type
_entity.pdbx_description
1 polymer ?
#
loop_
_entity_poly.entity_id
_entity_poly.type
_entity_poly.pdbx_seq_one_letter_code
_entity_poly.pdbx_strand_id
1 'polypeptide(L)'
;MDWATPDEADIQAAESQKTQHAWIPCTDENPRRPQGPQSSSETRSRSAGSLDRSQVAPLRAARSEHLPRSVRIRRSNEIQEILQQGKRERTRNLEIFFARPRASFSRLGVIVPKHGQRIVERNRLKRRLREIGRRRVIPHLSSRGCEGDVLIRATRSAYRASFPDLEREINEAVEGFCSEKS
;
A
#
# COMPACT_ATOMS: atom_id res chain seq x y z
N MET A 1 -43.31 41.97 1.56
CA MET A 1 -42.86 40.67 0.98
C MET A 1 -42.31 39.85 2.11
N ASP A 2 -43.24 39.10 2.74
CA ASP A 2 -42.97 38.36 3.98
C ASP A 2 -42.30 37.02 3.69
N TRP A 3 -41.11 36.81 4.22
CA TRP A 3 -40.42 35.51 4.23
C TRP A 3 -40.99 34.68 5.35
N ALA A 4 -41.84 33.72 5.06
CA ALA A 4 -42.26 32.70 6.00
C ALA A 4 -41.10 31.72 6.25
N THR A 5 -40.62 31.67 7.48
CA THR A 5 -39.71 30.64 7.96
C THR A 5 -40.46 29.30 8.06
N PRO A 6 -39.88 28.18 7.57
CA PRO A 6 -40.50 26.88 7.74
C PRO A 6 -40.49 26.45 9.21
N ASP A 7 -41.63 25.89 9.62
CA ASP A 7 -41.97 25.48 10.96
C ASP A 7 -41.05 24.37 11.49
N GLU A 8 -40.60 24.51 12.74
CA GLU A 8 -39.67 23.59 13.42
C GLU A 8 -40.28 22.18 13.67
N ALA A 9 -41.57 21.98 13.33
CA ALA A 9 -42.27 20.73 13.54
C ALA A 9 -41.90 19.61 12.54
N ASP A 10 -41.32 19.94 11.35
CA ASP A 10 -41.00 18.96 10.31
C ASP A 10 -39.64 18.28 10.45
N ILE A 11 -38.81 18.75 11.41
CA ILE A 11 -37.44 18.18 11.59
C ILE A 11 -37.46 16.97 12.53
N GLN A 12 -38.51 16.79 13.36
CA GLN A 12 -38.55 15.67 14.32
C GLN A 12 -39.13 14.35 13.78
N ALA A 13 -39.69 14.33 12.59
CA ALA A 13 -40.29 13.12 12.01
C ALA A 13 -39.29 12.21 11.27
N ALA A 14 -38.04 12.65 11.05
CA ALA A 14 -37.05 11.91 10.26
C ALA A 14 -36.11 11.01 11.09
N GLU A 15 -36.20 11.01 12.42
CA GLU A 15 -35.24 10.27 13.28
C GLU A 15 -35.70 8.91 13.80
N SER A 16 -36.91 8.46 13.45
CA SER A 16 -37.50 7.23 14.04
C SER A 16 -37.47 5.99 13.18
N GLN A 17 -36.70 5.93 12.09
CA GLN A 17 -36.53 4.69 11.34
C GLN A 17 -35.05 4.24 11.24
N LYS A 18 -34.38 4.07 12.37
CA LYS A 18 -33.24 3.18 12.47
C LYS A 18 -33.76 1.74 12.50
N THR A 19 -33.88 1.15 11.32
CA THR A 19 -34.10 -0.29 11.14
C THR A 19 -32.97 -1.05 11.84
N GLN A 20 -33.38 -1.79 12.88
CA GLN A 20 -32.58 -2.81 13.54
C GLN A 20 -32.27 -3.91 12.51
N HIS A 21 -31.10 -3.84 11.89
CA HIS A 21 -30.58 -5.00 11.18
C HIS A 21 -30.17 -6.05 12.22
N ALA A 22 -31.04 -7.04 12.39
CA ALA A 22 -30.79 -8.23 13.17
C ALA A 22 -29.49 -8.89 12.65
N TRP A 23 -28.55 -8.99 13.55
CA TRP A 23 -27.30 -9.71 13.35
C TRP A 23 -27.63 -11.21 13.22
N ILE A 24 -27.51 -11.79 12.05
CA ILE A 24 -27.64 -13.22 11.83
C ILE A 24 -26.26 -13.83 12.10
N PRO A 25 -26.09 -14.67 13.14
CA PRO A 25 -24.84 -15.38 13.32
C PRO A 25 -24.69 -16.42 12.22
N CYS A 26 -23.61 -16.35 11.44
CA CYS A 26 -23.20 -17.41 10.54
C CYS A 26 -22.84 -18.64 11.36
N THR A 27 -23.73 -19.59 11.44
CA THR A 27 -23.41 -20.95 11.88
C THR A 27 -22.56 -21.61 10.81
N ASP A 28 -21.32 -21.87 11.16
CA ASP A 28 -20.32 -22.61 10.39
C ASP A 28 -20.68 -24.11 10.39
N GLU A 29 -21.62 -24.50 9.55
CA GLU A 29 -21.81 -25.89 9.19
C GLU A 29 -21.39 -26.08 7.73
N ASN A 30 -20.12 -26.37 7.51
CA ASN A 30 -19.60 -26.84 6.24
C ASN A 30 -19.38 -28.36 6.29
N PRO A 31 -20.35 -29.19 5.88
CA PRO A 31 -20.27 -30.65 5.97
C PRO A 31 -19.73 -31.30 4.69
N ARG A 32 -18.72 -30.76 4.02
CA ARG A 32 -18.09 -31.50 2.90
C ARG A 32 -16.62 -31.09 2.69
N ARG A 33 -15.76 -31.56 3.58
CA ARG A 33 -14.36 -31.70 3.26
C ARG A 33 -14.09 -33.14 2.83
N PRO A 34 -13.77 -33.43 1.56
CA PRO A 34 -13.35 -34.75 1.17
C PRO A 34 -12.00 -35.06 1.83
N GLN A 35 -11.94 -36.16 2.57
CA GLN A 35 -10.70 -36.68 3.12
C GLN A 35 -9.85 -37.19 1.97
N GLY A 36 -8.70 -36.59 1.74
CA GLY A 36 -7.70 -37.06 0.80
C GLY A 36 -7.11 -38.41 1.25
N PRO A 37 -6.63 -39.25 0.31
CA PRO A 37 -6.13 -40.57 0.61
C PRO A 37 -4.88 -40.50 1.48
N GLN A 38 -4.89 -41.31 2.56
CA GLN A 38 -3.74 -41.55 3.41
C GLN A 38 -2.73 -42.37 2.60
N SER A 39 -1.62 -41.75 2.20
CA SER A 39 -0.52 -42.47 1.56
C SER A 39 0.32 -43.19 2.64
N SER A 40 0.32 -44.47 2.59
CA SER A 40 1.17 -45.40 3.32
C SER A 40 2.66 -45.04 3.13
N SER A 41 3.36 -44.96 4.26
CA SER A 41 4.78 -44.83 4.35
C SER A 41 5.51 -46.07 3.84
N GLU A 42 6.02 -46.07 2.63
CA GLU A 42 7.06 -47.00 2.20
C GLU A 42 8.43 -46.41 2.41
N THR A 43 9.07 -46.91 3.46
CA THR A 43 10.49 -46.73 3.74
C THR A 43 11.35 -47.30 2.64
N ARG A 44 11.83 -46.48 1.72
CA ARG A 44 12.92 -46.85 0.82
C ARG A 44 14.19 -46.15 1.28
N SER A 45 14.99 -46.88 2.03
CA SER A 45 16.40 -46.58 2.29
C SER A 45 17.17 -46.53 0.98
N ARG A 46 17.60 -45.33 0.57
CA ARG A 46 18.61 -45.15 -0.46
C ARG A 46 19.83 -44.49 0.18
N SER A 47 20.90 -45.25 0.14
CA SER A 47 22.26 -44.94 0.55
C SER A 47 22.72 -43.55 0.09
N ALA A 48 23.24 -42.82 1.05
CA ALA A 48 23.81 -41.51 0.92
C ALA A 48 25.09 -41.51 0.09
N GLY A 49 25.02 -40.88 -1.07
CA GLY A 49 26.21 -40.28 -1.68
C GLY A 49 26.42 -38.92 -1.06
N SER A 50 27.45 -38.79 -0.21
CA SER A 50 27.91 -37.56 0.36
C SER A 50 28.48 -36.67 -0.76
N LEU A 51 27.63 -35.83 -1.35
CA LEU A 51 28.09 -34.74 -2.20
C LEU A 51 28.40 -33.54 -1.31
N ASP A 52 29.70 -33.20 -1.33
CA ASP A 52 30.26 -32.04 -0.66
C ASP A 52 29.45 -30.76 -0.96
N ARG A 53 28.80 -30.23 0.08
CA ARG A 53 27.94 -29.04 0.03
C ARG A 53 28.73 -27.71 0.02
N SER A 54 30.05 -27.77 -0.06
CA SER A 54 30.89 -26.57 0.08
C SER A 54 31.15 -25.80 -1.22
N GLN A 55 30.63 -26.27 -2.36
CA GLN A 55 30.83 -25.58 -3.66
C GLN A 55 29.56 -25.06 -4.34
N VAL A 56 28.46 -24.95 -3.63
CA VAL A 56 27.34 -24.18 -4.16
C VAL A 56 27.64 -22.70 -3.90
N ALA A 57 28.34 -22.09 -4.85
CA ALA A 57 28.41 -20.63 -4.90
C ALA A 57 27.01 -20.05 -4.66
N PRO A 58 26.87 -19.00 -3.85
CA PRO A 58 25.57 -18.40 -3.60
C PRO A 58 25.05 -17.86 -4.93
N LEU A 59 24.26 -18.71 -5.62
CA LEU A 59 23.49 -18.30 -6.77
C LEU A 59 22.70 -17.06 -6.39
N ARG A 60 23.26 -15.89 -6.85
CA ARG A 60 22.56 -14.62 -6.96
C ARG A 60 21.44 -14.50 -5.94
N ALA A 61 21.67 -13.77 -4.88
CA ALA A 61 20.57 -13.24 -4.10
C ALA A 61 19.56 -12.68 -5.10
N ALA A 62 18.53 -13.47 -5.40
CA ALA A 62 17.48 -13.09 -6.31
C ALA A 62 16.98 -11.76 -5.76
N ARG A 63 17.32 -10.67 -6.44
CA ARG A 63 16.86 -9.32 -6.05
C ARG A 63 15.37 -9.44 -5.99
N SER A 64 14.86 -9.56 -4.77
CA SER A 64 13.42 -9.69 -4.53
C SER A 64 12.76 -8.55 -5.32
N GLU A 65 12.06 -8.89 -6.40
CA GLU A 65 11.37 -7.90 -7.24
C GLU A 65 10.24 -7.21 -6.47
N HIS A 66 10.04 -7.62 -5.23
CA HIS A 66 9.01 -7.11 -4.36
C HIS A 66 9.57 -6.14 -3.34
N LEU A 67 8.86 -5.03 -3.12
CA LEU A 67 9.15 -4.16 -1.99
C LEU A 67 8.93 -4.95 -0.68
N PRO A 68 9.96 -5.10 0.19
CA PRO A 68 9.85 -5.85 1.44
C PRO A 68 8.70 -5.34 2.33
N ARG A 69 8.12 -6.20 3.15
CA ARG A 69 7.02 -5.80 4.05
C ARG A 69 7.45 -4.76 5.08
N SER A 70 8.68 -4.83 5.57
CA SER A 70 9.27 -3.88 6.51
C SER A 70 9.36 -2.47 5.95
N VAL A 71 9.64 -2.33 4.65
CA VAL A 71 9.77 -1.05 3.95
C VAL A 71 8.41 -0.44 3.58
N ARG A 72 7.28 -1.14 3.85
CA ARG A 72 5.95 -0.64 3.49
C ARG A 72 5.24 0.01 4.67
N ILE A 73 4.80 1.24 4.51
CA ILE A 73 3.89 1.90 5.44
C ILE A 73 2.48 1.36 5.18
N ARG A 74 1.87 0.72 6.18
CA ARG A 74 0.58 0.03 6.03
C ARG A 74 -0.43 0.34 7.13
N ARG A 75 0.04 0.73 8.31
CA ARG A 75 -0.82 0.99 9.48
C ARG A 75 -1.57 2.30 9.28
N SER A 76 -2.87 2.30 9.52
CA SER A 76 -3.72 3.47 9.35
C SER A 76 -3.26 4.66 10.19
N ASN A 77 -2.85 4.41 11.43
CA ASN A 77 -2.35 5.46 12.32
C ASN A 77 -1.08 6.13 11.78
N GLU A 78 -0.11 5.33 11.28
CA GLU A 78 1.11 5.86 10.67
C GLU A 78 0.80 6.69 9.41
N ILE A 79 -0.15 6.21 8.60
CA ILE A 79 -0.59 6.93 7.40
C ILE A 79 -1.24 8.26 7.77
N GLN A 80 -2.13 8.29 8.75
CA GLN A 80 -2.79 9.51 9.20
C GLN A 80 -1.80 10.52 9.76
N GLU A 81 -0.85 10.07 10.55
CA GLU A 81 0.21 10.93 11.11
C GLU A 81 1.07 11.56 10.01
N ILE A 82 1.50 10.78 9.00
CA ILE A 82 2.26 11.30 7.87
C ILE A 82 1.42 12.30 7.05
N LEU A 83 0.14 12.08 6.90
CA LEU A 83 -0.77 13.00 6.20
C LEU A 83 -0.96 14.33 6.95
N GLN A 84 -0.88 14.33 8.29
CA GLN A 84 -1.08 15.51 9.13
C GLN A 84 0.21 16.30 9.36
N GLN A 85 1.32 15.61 9.60
CA GLN A 85 2.58 16.20 10.03
C GLN A 85 3.65 16.23 8.93
N GLY A 86 3.48 15.42 7.87
CA GLY A 86 4.44 15.31 6.78
C GLY A 86 4.48 16.58 5.92
N LYS A 87 5.69 16.91 5.43
CA LYS A 87 5.82 17.92 4.38
C LYS A 87 5.11 17.44 3.13
N ARG A 88 4.14 18.21 2.66
CA ARG A 88 3.34 17.89 1.48
C ARG A 88 3.88 18.58 0.25
N GLU A 89 4.12 17.81 -0.78
CA GLU A 89 4.39 18.31 -2.12
C GLU A 89 3.29 17.84 -3.07
N ARG A 90 2.75 18.77 -3.85
CA ARG A 90 1.66 18.48 -4.78
C ARG A 90 2.14 18.65 -6.21
N THR A 91 2.08 17.58 -6.96
CA THR A 91 2.31 17.56 -8.40
C THR A 91 0.98 17.51 -9.17
N ARG A 92 1.04 17.46 -10.49
CA ARG A 92 -0.16 17.38 -11.34
C ARG A 92 -1.01 16.15 -11.05
N ASN A 93 -0.38 15.00 -10.85
CA ASN A 93 -1.05 13.71 -10.73
C ASN A 93 -0.96 13.09 -9.34
N LEU A 94 -0.05 13.57 -8.49
CA LEU A 94 0.24 12.97 -7.20
C LEU A 94 0.29 14.01 -6.08
N GLU A 95 0.08 13.55 -4.87
CA GLU A 95 0.42 14.24 -3.63
C GLU A 95 1.43 13.38 -2.89
N ILE A 96 2.59 13.93 -2.60
CA ILE A 96 3.69 13.21 -1.98
C ILE A 96 3.94 13.84 -0.60
N PHE A 97 3.99 13.01 0.42
CA PHE A 97 4.21 13.43 1.80
C PHE A 97 5.52 12.84 2.28
N PHE A 98 6.34 13.68 2.86
CA PHE A 98 7.63 13.31 3.44
C PHE A 98 7.58 13.51 4.95
N ALA A 99 7.95 12.49 5.71
CA ALA A 99 8.02 12.55 7.16
C ALA A 99 9.36 12.02 7.66
N ARG A 100 9.68 12.33 8.92
CA ARG A 100 10.88 11.78 9.56
C ARG A 100 10.78 10.24 9.62
N PRO A 101 11.88 9.53 9.38
CA PRO A 101 11.87 8.08 9.41
C PRO A 101 11.61 7.59 10.83
N ARG A 102 10.71 6.61 10.96
CA ARG A 102 10.51 5.89 12.23
C ARG A 102 11.46 4.69 12.40
N ALA A 103 12.15 4.32 11.35
CA ALA A 103 13.12 3.24 11.30
C ALA A 103 14.45 3.78 10.77
N SER A 104 15.52 3.02 10.94
CA SER A 104 16.86 3.35 10.39
C SER A 104 16.94 3.17 8.87
N PHE A 105 15.82 3.17 8.18
CA PHE A 105 15.74 3.02 6.73
C PHE A 105 14.49 3.69 6.19
N SER A 106 14.53 4.06 4.91
CA SER A 106 13.40 4.69 4.24
C SER A 106 12.25 3.73 4.00
N ARG A 107 11.02 4.20 4.26
CA ARG A 107 9.80 3.41 4.04
C ARG A 107 8.88 4.09 3.04
N LEU A 108 8.08 3.28 2.33
CA LEU A 108 7.18 3.75 1.29
C LEU A 108 5.74 3.33 1.57
N GLY A 109 4.83 4.28 1.53
CA GLY A 109 3.38 4.08 1.51
C GLY A 109 2.76 4.50 0.18
N VAL A 110 1.73 3.80 -0.27
CA VAL A 110 0.99 4.15 -1.48
C VAL A 110 -0.51 4.10 -1.21
N ILE A 111 -1.16 5.26 -1.38
CA ILE A 111 -2.61 5.43 -1.28
C ILE A 111 -3.18 5.70 -2.66
N VAL A 112 -4.11 4.86 -3.08
CA VAL A 112 -4.84 5.04 -4.35
C VAL A 112 -6.34 5.09 -4.03
N PRO A 113 -6.93 6.28 -3.95
CA PRO A 113 -8.37 6.46 -3.71
C PRO A 113 -9.21 5.91 -4.86
N LYS A 114 -10.45 5.55 -4.59
CA LYS A 114 -11.32 4.88 -5.58
C LYS A 114 -11.71 5.81 -6.75
N HIS A 115 -12.03 7.05 -6.48
CA HIS A 115 -12.42 8.08 -7.48
C HIS A 115 -13.39 7.61 -8.58
N GLY A 116 -14.29 6.65 -8.27
CA GLY A 116 -15.21 6.08 -9.24
C GLY A 116 -14.60 5.04 -10.20
N GLN A 117 -13.31 4.75 -10.10
CA GLN A 117 -12.62 3.82 -10.98
C GLN A 117 -12.82 2.35 -10.57
N ARG A 118 -12.70 1.46 -11.56
CA ARG A 118 -12.80 0.01 -11.34
C ARG A 118 -11.64 -0.50 -10.48
N ILE A 119 -11.87 -1.59 -9.77
CA ILE A 119 -10.86 -2.19 -8.88
C ILE A 119 -9.58 -2.61 -9.63
N VAL A 120 -9.72 -3.03 -10.89
CA VAL A 120 -8.60 -3.42 -11.75
C VAL A 120 -7.68 -2.23 -12.04
N GLU A 121 -8.25 -1.09 -12.42
CA GLU A 121 -7.50 0.15 -12.71
C GLU A 121 -6.78 0.66 -11.46
N ARG A 122 -7.48 0.65 -10.33
CA ARG A 122 -6.90 0.99 -9.03
C ARG A 122 -5.70 0.10 -8.68
N ASN A 123 -5.84 -1.21 -8.85
CA ASN A 123 -4.77 -2.15 -8.59
C ASN A 123 -3.59 -1.97 -9.57
N ARG A 124 -3.87 -1.69 -10.84
CA ARG A 124 -2.86 -1.37 -11.86
C ARG A 124 -2.05 -0.13 -11.48
N LEU A 125 -2.72 0.97 -11.12
CA LEU A 125 -2.05 2.19 -10.67
C LEU A 125 -1.22 1.95 -9.41
N LYS A 126 -1.78 1.24 -8.42
CA LYS A 126 -1.08 0.89 -7.19
C LYS A 126 0.20 0.05 -7.44
N ARG A 127 0.17 -0.85 -8.42
CA ARG A 127 1.36 -1.63 -8.82
C ARG A 127 2.41 -0.72 -9.47
N ARG A 128 2.01 0.18 -10.39
CA ARG A 128 2.92 1.15 -11.03
C ARG A 128 3.63 2.03 -10.00
N LEU A 129 2.89 2.64 -9.09
CA LEU A 129 3.46 3.51 -8.05
C LEU A 129 4.41 2.75 -7.11
N ARG A 130 4.10 1.51 -6.75
CA ARG A 130 5.01 0.69 -5.96
C ARG A 130 6.31 0.35 -6.71
N GLU A 131 6.21 0.11 -7.99
CA GLU A 131 7.37 -0.20 -8.82
C GLU A 131 8.30 1.01 -8.96
N ILE A 132 7.75 2.20 -9.20
CA ILE A 132 8.51 3.45 -9.19
C ILE A 132 9.16 3.65 -7.81
N GLY A 133 8.40 3.50 -6.74
CA GLY A 133 8.92 3.63 -5.38
C GLY A 133 10.07 2.68 -5.07
N ARG A 134 9.97 1.43 -5.51
CA ARG A 134 11.01 0.42 -5.31
C ARG A 134 12.28 0.72 -6.11
N ARG A 135 12.11 1.13 -7.37
CA ARG A 135 13.24 1.32 -8.30
C ARG A 135 13.92 2.67 -8.15
N ARG A 136 13.17 3.71 -7.82
CA ARG A 136 13.66 5.10 -7.81
C ARG A 136 13.70 5.69 -6.40
N VAL A 137 12.58 5.71 -5.68
CA VAL A 137 12.48 6.44 -4.41
C VAL A 137 13.40 5.85 -3.35
N ILE A 138 13.26 4.57 -3.05
CA ILE A 138 14.03 3.94 -1.97
C ILE A 138 15.55 3.98 -2.23
N PRO A 139 16.06 3.61 -3.43
CA PRO A 139 17.49 3.70 -3.70
C PRO A 139 18.02 5.13 -3.68
N HIS A 140 17.23 6.10 -4.19
CA HIS A 140 17.62 7.51 -4.21
C HIS A 140 17.77 8.08 -2.80
N LEU A 141 16.78 7.86 -1.92
CA LEU A 141 16.84 8.29 -0.53
C LEU A 141 18.03 7.67 0.22
N SER A 142 18.29 6.38 0.01
CA SER A 142 19.41 5.68 0.64
C SER A 142 20.78 6.18 0.14
N SER A 143 20.92 6.45 -1.17
CA SER A 143 22.18 6.91 -1.75
C SER A 143 22.55 8.32 -1.31
N ARG A 144 21.57 9.18 -1.04
CA ARG A 144 21.76 10.56 -0.57
C ARG A 144 21.76 10.72 0.95
N GLY A 145 21.57 9.66 1.70
CA GLY A 145 21.45 9.72 3.16
C GLY A 145 20.22 10.51 3.64
N CYS A 146 19.25 10.75 2.75
CA CYS A 146 18.00 11.47 3.05
C CYS A 146 16.91 10.53 3.56
N GLU A 147 17.22 9.68 4.54
CA GLU A 147 16.25 8.73 5.04
C GLU A 147 14.96 9.40 5.50
N GLY A 148 13.82 8.79 5.12
CA GLY A 148 12.50 9.31 5.42
C GLY A 148 11.37 8.36 5.09
N ASP A 149 10.22 8.61 5.70
CA ASP A 149 8.97 7.96 5.36
C ASP A 149 8.29 8.73 4.22
N VAL A 150 8.09 8.08 3.09
CA VAL A 150 7.47 8.67 1.91
C VAL A 150 6.09 8.06 1.69
N LEU A 151 5.07 8.91 1.58
CA LEU A 151 3.70 8.49 1.30
C LEU A 151 3.22 9.13 0.01
N ILE A 152 2.93 8.31 -0.99
CA ILE A 152 2.43 8.74 -2.29
C ILE A 152 0.92 8.54 -2.34
N ARG A 153 0.17 9.64 -2.52
CA ARG A 153 -1.28 9.63 -2.71
C ARG A 153 -1.61 9.99 -4.14
N ALA A 154 -2.30 9.10 -4.84
CA ALA A 154 -2.75 9.35 -6.21
C ALA A 154 -3.97 10.28 -6.24
N THR A 155 -3.96 11.24 -7.13
CA THR A 155 -5.14 12.07 -7.45
C THR A 155 -5.98 11.40 -8.55
N ARG A 156 -7.10 12.01 -8.94
CA ARG A 156 -7.96 11.49 -10.00
C ARG A 156 -7.25 11.46 -11.35
N SER A 157 -6.41 12.45 -11.65
CA SER A 157 -5.64 12.52 -12.89
C SER A 157 -4.60 11.42 -13.06
N ALA A 158 -4.06 10.88 -11.95
CA ALA A 158 -3.07 9.81 -11.98
C ALA A 158 -3.55 8.53 -12.70
N TYR A 159 -4.86 8.29 -12.76
CA TYR A 159 -5.39 7.13 -13.47
C TYR A 159 -5.20 7.19 -14.99
N ARG A 160 -5.09 8.40 -15.54
CA ARG A 160 -4.88 8.66 -16.97
C ARG A 160 -3.43 8.93 -17.32
N ALA A 161 -2.58 9.17 -16.30
CA ALA A 161 -1.18 9.47 -16.48
C ALA A 161 -0.40 8.26 -17.00
N SER A 162 0.58 8.53 -17.84
CA SER A 162 1.52 7.52 -18.31
C SER A 162 2.50 7.10 -17.20
N PHE A 163 3.16 5.96 -17.36
CA PHE A 163 4.17 5.53 -16.38
C PHE A 163 5.37 6.50 -16.31
N PRO A 164 5.94 6.99 -17.44
CA PRO A 164 7.02 7.96 -17.41
C PRO A 164 6.66 9.28 -16.74
N ASP A 165 5.43 9.77 -16.93
CA ASP A 165 4.99 11.00 -16.28
C ASP A 165 4.95 10.87 -14.76
N LEU A 166 4.38 9.76 -14.27
CA LEU A 166 4.37 9.46 -12.83
C LEU A 166 5.78 9.29 -12.26
N GLU A 167 6.68 8.65 -13.01
CA GLU A 167 8.07 8.47 -12.61
C GLU A 167 8.80 9.81 -12.50
N ARG A 168 8.63 10.70 -13.50
CA ARG A 168 9.22 12.03 -13.49
C ARG A 168 8.73 12.86 -12.31
N GLU A 169 7.42 12.96 -12.12
CA GLU A 169 6.84 13.72 -11.00
C GLU A 169 7.35 13.23 -9.63
N ILE A 170 7.48 11.93 -9.45
CA ILE A 170 8.00 11.36 -8.20
C ILE A 170 9.48 11.69 -8.01
N ASN A 171 10.29 11.59 -9.08
CA ASN A 171 11.72 11.89 -9.00
C ASN A 171 11.95 13.37 -8.65
N GLU A 172 11.28 14.30 -9.34
CA GLU A 172 11.36 15.73 -9.10
C GLU A 172 11.03 16.07 -7.62
N ALA A 173 9.95 15.49 -7.10
CA ALA A 173 9.56 15.72 -5.70
C ALA A 173 10.58 15.14 -4.69
N VAL A 174 11.15 13.97 -4.96
CA VAL A 174 12.15 13.35 -4.08
C VAL A 174 13.46 14.12 -4.12
N GLU A 175 13.86 14.62 -5.29
CA GLU A 175 15.06 15.46 -5.44
C GLU A 175 14.91 16.78 -4.69
N GLY A 176 13.75 17.45 -4.81
CA GLY A 176 13.43 18.66 -4.07
C GLY A 176 13.53 18.45 -2.56
N PHE A 177 12.97 17.34 -2.06
CA PHE A 177 13.04 17.01 -0.64
C PHE A 177 14.46 16.78 -0.14
N CYS A 178 15.30 16.07 -0.90
CA CYS A 178 16.68 15.83 -0.53
C CYS A 178 17.54 17.12 -0.56
N SER A 179 17.27 18.02 -1.50
CA SER A 179 18.00 19.29 -1.62
C SER A 179 17.76 20.24 -0.44
N GLU A 180 16.57 20.23 0.15
CA GLU A 180 16.27 21.07 1.31
C GLU A 180 16.86 20.52 2.63
N LYS A 181 17.23 19.25 2.65
CA LYS A 181 17.75 18.58 3.84
C LYS A 181 19.29 18.61 3.93
N SER A 182 19.95 18.97 2.83
CA SER A 182 21.41 19.18 2.75
C SER A 182 21.80 20.57 3.21
#